data_479d1d2a1f1f1776111829a94a461a3d
#
_entry.id   479d1d2a1f1f1776111829a94a461a3d
#
_cell.length_a   1.000
_cell.length_b   1.000
_cell.length_c   1.000
_cell.angle_alpha   90.00
_cell.angle_beta   90.00
_cell.angle_gamma   90.00
#
_symmetry.space_group_name_H-M   'P 1'
#
loop_
_entity.id
_entity.type
_entity.pdbx_description
1 polymer ?
#
loop_
_entity_poly.entity_id
_entity_poly.type
_entity_poly.pdbx_seq_one_letter_code
_entity_poly.pdbx_strand_id
1 'polypeptide(L)'
;HNGFYDENESPFWRKDIELSGYNIMSLGQIAEGMIRLFGSFSSVAATTKLHNPRVGFEDGSSKLATIPDHVDVICELHSGITAHLRSSDVVGLDSSQLLIFGTEGILRFDYDTKTLYGRHKNEKELYQIEIPGQMEEEFDVADRFIGAIRGETDVSHTTFEEGVKYMEFTEAVSISSKYGETIDLPL
;
A
#
# COMPACT_ATOMS: atom_id res chain seq x y z
N HIS A 1 3.07 7.20 -0.24
CA HIS A 1 3.45 8.50 -0.80
C HIS A 1 2.80 9.61 0.03
N ASN A 2 3.58 10.60 0.42
CA ASN A 2 3.18 11.71 1.29
C ASN A 2 3.57 13.05 0.66
N GLY A 3 3.24 13.21 -0.63
CA GLY A 3 3.53 14.43 -1.38
C GLY A 3 2.56 15.57 -1.04
N PHE A 4 3.02 16.80 -1.25
CA PHE A 4 2.14 17.93 -1.41
C PHE A 4 1.72 18.05 -2.88
N TYR A 5 0.59 18.68 -3.12
CA TYR A 5 0.16 19.03 -4.47
C TYR A 5 1.27 19.84 -5.18
N ASP A 6 1.67 19.38 -6.36
CA ASP A 6 2.63 20.05 -7.24
C ASP A 6 2.01 20.18 -8.64
N GLU A 7 1.73 21.40 -9.04
CA GLU A 7 1.16 21.70 -10.37
C GLU A 7 2.15 21.45 -11.53
N ASN A 8 3.45 21.36 -11.19
CA ASN A 8 4.54 21.11 -12.15
C ASN A 8 5.04 19.65 -12.10
N GLU A 9 4.30 18.75 -11.44
CA GLU A 9 4.67 17.35 -11.35
C GLU A 9 4.88 16.76 -12.75
N SER A 10 6.06 16.17 -12.97
CA SER A 10 6.40 15.52 -14.22
C SER A 10 5.47 14.35 -14.53
N PRO A 11 5.17 14.08 -15.81
CA PRO A 11 4.33 12.96 -16.20
C PRO A 11 4.96 11.66 -15.73
N PHE A 12 4.14 10.88 -15.06
CA PHE A 12 4.53 9.59 -14.55
C PHE A 12 3.54 8.52 -15.05
N TRP A 13 4.05 7.39 -15.53
CA TRP A 13 3.23 6.33 -16.12
C TRP A 13 2.09 5.85 -15.20
N ARG A 14 2.26 5.96 -13.88
CA ARG A 14 1.24 5.61 -12.88
C ARG A 14 0.03 6.57 -12.85
N LYS A 15 0.09 7.69 -13.55
CA LYS A 15 -1.03 8.64 -13.70
C LYS A 15 -1.91 8.30 -14.91
N ASP A 16 -1.55 7.26 -15.68
CA ASP A 16 -2.25 6.80 -16.86
C ASP A 16 -2.85 5.41 -16.66
N ILE A 17 -4.18 5.29 -16.69
CA ILE A 17 -4.90 4.04 -16.45
C ILE A 17 -4.58 2.97 -17.52
N GLU A 18 -4.28 3.38 -18.74
CA GLU A 18 -3.90 2.45 -19.81
C GLU A 18 -2.55 1.77 -19.56
N LEU A 19 -1.69 2.41 -18.78
CA LEU A 19 -0.36 1.89 -18.41
C LEU A 19 -0.34 1.26 -17.01
N SER A 20 -1.09 1.80 -16.06
CA SER A 20 -1.07 1.39 -14.66
C SER A 20 -2.26 0.52 -14.25
N GLY A 21 -3.30 0.41 -15.08
CA GLY A 21 -4.52 -0.30 -14.73
C GLY A 21 -5.21 0.31 -13.51
N TYR A 22 -5.73 -0.52 -12.64
CA TYR A 22 -6.42 -0.08 -11.42
C TYR A 22 -5.50 0.20 -10.22
N ASN A 23 -4.18 0.08 -10.41
CA ASN A 23 -3.23 0.30 -9.32
C ASN A 23 -3.03 1.79 -9.06
N ILE A 24 -3.75 2.31 -8.07
CA ILE A 24 -3.68 3.70 -7.63
C ILE A 24 -2.42 3.86 -6.77
N MET A 25 -1.45 4.65 -7.25
CA MET A 25 -0.18 4.90 -6.56
C MET A 25 0.52 3.60 -6.13
N SER A 26 0.70 3.39 -4.81
CA SER A 26 1.34 2.19 -4.22
C SER A 26 0.33 1.20 -3.63
N LEU A 27 -0.95 1.30 -3.99
CA LEU A 27 -2.01 0.56 -3.30
C LEU A 27 -1.82 -0.95 -3.36
N GLY A 28 -1.40 -1.50 -4.51
CA GLY A 28 -1.11 -2.92 -4.66
C GLY A 28 0.03 -3.38 -3.75
N GLN A 29 1.07 -2.57 -3.59
CA GLN A 29 2.19 -2.85 -2.70
C GLN A 29 1.77 -2.80 -1.21
N ILE A 30 0.90 -1.85 -0.84
CA ILE A 30 0.32 -1.80 0.50
C ILE A 30 -0.52 -3.05 0.75
N ALA A 31 -1.34 -3.46 -0.21
CA ALA A 31 -2.17 -4.66 -0.11
C ALA A 31 -1.33 -5.93 0.05
N GLU A 32 -0.24 -6.07 -0.70
CA GLU A 32 0.71 -7.18 -0.54
C GLU A 32 1.24 -7.25 0.90
N GLY A 33 1.75 -6.14 1.43
CA GLY A 33 2.24 -6.08 2.80
C GLY A 33 1.18 -6.46 3.85
N MET A 34 -0.05 -5.98 3.65
CA MET A 34 -1.18 -6.31 4.52
C MET A 34 -1.54 -7.79 4.47
N ILE A 35 -1.61 -8.38 3.27
CA ILE A 35 -1.91 -9.80 3.08
C ILE A 35 -0.85 -10.68 3.75
N ARG A 36 0.42 -10.32 3.62
CA ARG A 36 1.53 -11.05 4.27
C ARG A 36 1.46 -11.02 5.80
N LEU A 37 1.08 -9.87 6.37
CA LEU A 37 1.05 -9.70 7.83
C LEU A 37 -0.24 -10.20 8.48
N PHE A 38 -1.39 -10.05 7.80
CA PHE A 38 -2.70 -10.19 8.44
C PHE A 38 -3.67 -11.13 7.72
N GLY A 39 -3.31 -11.60 6.53
CA GLY A 39 -4.15 -12.44 5.68
C GLY A 39 -4.95 -11.66 4.64
N SER A 40 -5.73 -12.38 3.85
CA SER A 40 -6.47 -11.84 2.71
C SER A 40 -7.65 -10.98 3.15
N PHE A 41 -7.98 -9.98 2.33
CA PHE A 41 -9.16 -9.13 2.50
C PHE A 41 -10.45 -9.91 2.22
N SER A 42 -11.49 -9.60 2.97
CA SER A 42 -12.84 -10.13 2.77
C SER A 42 -13.79 -9.09 2.16
N SER A 43 -13.56 -7.80 2.44
CA SER A 43 -14.37 -6.72 1.84
C SER A 43 -13.64 -5.39 1.85
N VAL A 44 -14.01 -4.49 0.93
CA VAL A 44 -13.48 -3.12 0.84
C VAL A 44 -14.57 -2.11 0.55
N ALA A 45 -14.46 -0.93 1.17
CA ALA A 45 -15.20 0.28 0.85
C ALA A 45 -14.21 1.41 0.63
N ALA A 46 -14.30 2.11 -0.50
CA ALA A 46 -13.28 3.07 -0.91
C ALA A 46 -13.84 4.39 -1.43
N THR A 47 -13.06 5.45 -1.23
CA THR A 47 -13.28 6.76 -1.85
C THR A 47 -11.99 7.19 -2.51
N THR A 48 -12.07 7.66 -3.74
CA THR A 48 -10.93 8.19 -4.49
C THR A 48 -11.18 9.63 -4.92
N LYS A 49 -10.11 10.38 -5.11
CA LYS A 49 -10.15 11.73 -5.63
C LYS A 49 -8.98 12.00 -6.55
N LEU A 50 -9.22 12.76 -7.60
CA LEU A 50 -8.21 13.33 -8.46
C LEU A 50 -8.17 14.85 -8.22
N HIS A 51 -7.16 15.30 -7.48
CA HIS A 51 -6.96 16.71 -7.12
C HIS A 51 -6.15 17.44 -8.17
N ASN A 52 -5.15 16.75 -8.75
CA ASN A 52 -4.32 17.28 -9.83
C ASN A 52 -4.70 16.61 -11.17
N PRO A 53 -5.66 17.18 -11.92
CA PRO A 53 -6.14 16.56 -13.15
C PRO A 53 -5.18 16.74 -14.34
N ARG A 54 -4.10 17.53 -14.20
CA ARG A 54 -3.16 17.80 -15.28
C ARG A 54 -1.74 17.48 -14.88
N VAL A 55 -1.05 16.80 -15.79
CA VAL A 55 0.39 16.49 -15.66
C VAL A 55 1.11 17.21 -16.77
N GLY A 56 2.07 18.05 -16.42
CA GLY A 56 2.87 18.84 -17.37
C GLY A 56 4.02 18.02 -17.93
N PHE A 57 4.42 18.32 -19.17
CA PHE A 57 5.62 17.79 -19.82
C PHE A 57 6.67 18.88 -19.95
N GLU A 58 7.95 18.48 -20.04
CA GLU A 58 9.07 19.41 -20.22
C GLU A 58 8.96 20.28 -21.47
N ASP A 59 8.24 19.81 -22.51
CA ASP A 59 7.96 20.55 -23.73
C ASP A 59 6.84 21.60 -23.59
N GLY A 60 6.28 21.76 -22.40
CA GLY A 60 5.16 22.67 -22.10
C GLY A 60 3.78 22.12 -22.47
N SER A 61 3.69 20.91 -22.99
CA SER A 61 2.40 20.23 -23.20
C SER A 61 1.86 19.68 -21.88
N SER A 62 0.56 19.33 -21.85
CA SER A 62 -0.04 18.69 -20.67
C SER A 62 -0.98 17.57 -21.08
N LYS A 63 -1.02 16.49 -20.28
CA LYS A 63 -1.96 15.38 -20.40
C LYS A 63 -2.90 15.37 -19.20
N LEU A 64 -4.11 14.87 -19.38
CA LEU A 64 -5.01 14.61 -18.26
C LEU A 64 -4.54 13.34 -17.52
N ALA A 65 -4.43 13.45 -16.22
CA ALA A 65 -4.30 12.27 -15.38
C ALA A 65 -5.63 11.51 -15.38
N THR A 66 -5.57 10.19 -15.40
CA THR A 66 -6.75 9.31 -15.42
C THR A 66 -6.83 8.42 -14.19
N ILE A 67 -5.78 8.43 -13.35
CA ILE A 67 -5.73 7.71 -12.08
C ILE A 67 -5.85 8.72 -10.92
N PRO A 68 -6.64 8.43 -9.89
CA PRO A 68 -6.72 9.24 -8.69
C PRO A 68 -5.35 9.43 -8.01
N ASP A 69 -5.16 10.61 -7.41
CA ASP A 69 -3.98 10.97 -6.61
C ASP A 69 -4.24 10.89 -5.10
N HIS A 70 -5.44 10.45 -4.72
CA HIS A 70 -5.84 10.23 -3.34
C HIS A 70 -6.82 9.06 -3.26
N VAL A 71 -6.60 8.17 -2.30
CA VAL A 71 -7.48 7.04 -1.98
C VAL A 71 -7.53 6.78 -0.48
N ASP A 72 -8.74 6.67 0.06
CA ASP A 72 -9.04 6.13 1.38
C ASP A 72 -9.83 4.83 1.21
N VAL A 73 -9.42 3.80 1.95
CA VAL A 73 -10.05 2.47 1.93
C VAL A 73 -10.31 2.02 3.35
N ILE A 74 -11.54 1.62 3.63
CA ILE A 74 -11.89 0.85 4.84
C ILE A 74 -12.11 -0.58 4.38
N CYS A 75 -11.47 -1.54 5.02
CA CYS A 75 -11.54 -2.94 4.64
C CYS A 75 -11.59 -3.87 5.85
N GLU A 76 -12.15 -5.04 5.62
CA GLU A 76 -12.10 -6.16 6.55
C GLU A 76 -11.25 -7.29 5.95
N LEU A 77 -10.58 -8.03 6.82
CA LEU A 77 -9.82 -9.21 6.48
C LEU A 77 -10.58 -10.47 6.94
N HIS A 78 -10.37 -11.61 6.28
CA HIS A 78 -10.96 -12.88 6.71
C HIS A 78 -10.61 -13.28 8.15
N SER A 79 -9.55 -12.72 8.70
CA SER A 79 -9.18 -12.85 10.12
C SER A 79 -10.06 -12.05 11.09
N GLY A 80 -10.98 -11.21 10.58
CA GLY A 80 -11.82 -10.31 11.38
C GLY A 80 -11.14 -9.00 11.76
N ILE A 81 -9.97 -8.71 11.20
CA ILE A 81 -9.28 -7.43 11.39
C ILE A 81 -9.92 -6.38 10.49
N THR A 82 -10.24 -5.23 11.07
CA THR A 82 -10.63 -4.03 10.31
C THR A 82 -9.40 -3.17 10.08
N ALA A 83 -9.20 -2.71 8.85
CA ALA A 83 -8.09 -1.84 8.49
C ALA A 83 -8.56 -0.59 7.75
N HIS A 84 -7.81 0.50 7.92
CA HIS A 84 -7.96 1.74 7.18
C HIS A 84 -6.66 2.04 6.44
N LEU A 85 -6.73 2.07 5.13
CA LEU A 85 -5.57 2.35 4.27
C LEU A 85 -5.77 3.70 3.60
N ARG A 86 -4.70 4.49 3.58
CA ARG A 86 -4.65 5.75 2.84
C ARG A 86 -3.39 5.79 1.99
N SER A 87 -3.55 6.18 0.72
CA SER A 87 -2.43 6.57 -0.13
C SER A 87 -2.76 7.90 -0.81
N SER A 88 -1.81 8.83 -0.81
CA SER A 88 -2.03 10.16 -1.36
C SER A 88 -0.73 10.82 -1.81
N ASP A 89 -0.76 11.45 -2.98
CA ASP A 89 0.34 12.28 -3.49
C ASP A 89 0.12 13.78 -3.16
N VAL A 90 -1.00 14.13 -2.55
CA VAL A 90 -1.44 15.53 -2.36
C VAL A 90 -1.69 15.92 -0.90
N VAL A 91 -1.68 14.95 0.00
CA VAL A 91 -1.83 15.18 1.44
C VAL A 91 -0.45 15.08 2.07
N GLY A 92 0.21 16.20 2.30
CA GLY A 92 1.53 16.24 2.92
C GLY A 92 1.54 15.69 4.34
N LEU A 93 1.58 14.36 4.46
CA LEU A 93 1.75 13.69 5.74
C LEU A 93 3.22 13.70 6.16
N ASP A 94 3.45 13.61 7.45
CA ASP A 94 4.79 13.67 8.03
C ASP A 94 5.63 12.45 7.68
N SER A 95 5.04 11.25 7.74
CA SER A 95 5.71 10.00 7.35
C SER A 95 4.72 8.92 6.91
N SER A 96 5.23 7.93 6.16
CA SER A 96 4.49 6.70 5.86
C SER A 96 4.53 5.77 7.07
N GLN A 97 3.37 5.40 7.60
CA GLN A 97 3.28 4.65 8.85
C GLN A 97 2.34 3.47 8.74
N LEU A 98 2.66 2.39 9.48
CA LEU A 98 1.75 1.32 9.82
C LEU A 98 1.44 1.38 11.32
N LEU A 99 0.18 1.54 11.66
CA LEU A 99 -0.31 1.53 13.05
C LEU A 99 -1.12 0.26 13.28
N ILE A 100 -0.75 -0.51 14.30
CA ILE A 100 -1.44 -1.74 14.68
C ILE A 100 -1.97 -1.56 16.10
N PHE A 101 -3.29 -1.69 16.24
CA PHE A 101 -3.99 -1.59 17.53
C PHE A 101 -4.42 -2.99 17.96
N GLY A 102 -3.72 -3.55 18.95
CA GLY A 102 -4.00 -4.85 19.53
C GLY A 102 -4.62 -4.77 20.93
N THR A 103 -5.12 -5.88 21.41
CA THR A 103 -5.72 -5.99 22.76
C THR A 103 -4.72 -5.74 23.89
N GLU A 104 -3.45 -5.98 23.64
CA GLU A 104 -2.38 -5.83 24.63
C GLU A 104 -1.54 -4.56 24.44
N GLY A 105 -1.69 -3.85 23.33
CA GLY A 105 -0.92 -2.63 23.09
C GLY A 105 -1.01 -2.12 21.67
N ILE A 106 -0.08 -1.23 21.33
CA ILE A 106 0.00 -0.58 20.03
C ILE A 106 1.40 -0.79 19.47
N LEU A 107 1.49 -1.06 18.17
CA LEU A 107 2.73 -0.97 17.41
C LEU A 107 2.60 0.11 16.35
N ARG A 108 3.69 0.82 16.10
CA ARG A 108 3.84 1.79 15.02
C ARG A 108 5.16 1.55 14.29
N PHE A 109 5.08 1.25 13.01
CA PHE A 109 6.24 1.19 12.15
C PHE A 109 6.28 2.44 11.27
N ASP A 110 7.39 3.14 11.28
CA ASP A 110 7.68 4.28 10.43
C ASP A 110 8.55 3.81 9.27
N TYR A 111 8.01 3.89 8.04
CA TYR A 111 8.69 3.40 6.85
C TYR A 111 9.85 4.29 6.40
N ASP A 112 9.78 5.59 6.68
CA ASP A 112 10.79 6.54 6.22
C ASP A 112 12.07 6.42 7.07
N THR A 113 11.90 6.24 8.38
CA THR A 113 13.03 6.05 9.31
C THR A 113 13.33 4.58 9.60
N LYS A 114 12.53 3.63 9.10
CA LYS A 114 12.60 2.20 9.38
C LYS A 114 12.62 1.89 10.89
N THR A 115 11.84 2.61 11.65
CA THR A 115 11.82 2.54 13.11
C THR A 115 10.53 1.94 13.61
N LEU A 116 10.64 0.95 14.50
CA LEU A 116 9.51 0.34 15.19
C LEU A 116 9.33 0.96 16.58
N TYR A 117 8.12 1.34 16.89
CA TYR A 117 7.71 1.80 18.20
C TYR A 117 6.58 0.92 18.73
N GLY A 118 6.52 0.80 20.05
CA GLY A 118 5.43 0.09 20.70
C GLY A 118 5.14 0.64 22.08
N ARG A 119 3.99 0.28 22.60
CA ARG A 119 3.66 0.40 24.03
C ARG A 119 2.66 -0.67 24.44
N HIS A 120 2.79 -1.17 25.64
CA HIS A 120 1.78 -2.02 26.24
C HIS A 120 0.57 -1.18 26.68
N LYS A 121 -0.62 -1.79 26.77
CA LYS A 121 -1.88 -1.10 27.15
C LYS A 121 -1.82 -0.34 28.48
N ASN A 122 -0.96 -0.76 29.40
CA ASN A 122 -0.77 -0.14 30.72
C ASN A 122 0.28 0.98 30.74
N GLU A 123 0.94 1.22 29.61
CA GLU A 123 1.94 2.27 29.44
C GLU A 123 1.32 3.50 28.78
N LYS A 124 1.89 4.68 29.01
CA LYS A 124 1.36 5.94 28.47
C LYS A 124 2.05 6.39 27.19
N GLU A 125 3.32 6.05 27.05
CA GLU A 125 4.17 6.56 25.96
C GLU A 125 4.65 5.41 25.08
N LEU A 126 4.81 5.70 23.79
CA LEU A 126 5.47 4.83 22.84
C LEU A 126 6.98 4.87 23.09
N TYR A 127 7.61 3.73 23.10
CA TYR A 127 9.07 3.59 23.13
C TYR A 127 9.55 2.89 21.86
N GLN A 128 10.76 3.18 21.48
CA GLN A 128 11.38 2.53 20.34
C GLN A 128 11.72 1.07 20.69
N ILE A 129 11.36 0.18 19.80
CA ILE A 129 11.72 -1.24 19.87
C ILE A 129 12.91 -1.44 18.94
N GLU A 130 14.00 -1.95 19.47
CA GLU A 130 15.19 -2.28 18.69
C GLU A 130 14.92 -3.48 17.78
N ILE A 131 15.17 -3.33 16.49
CA ILE A 131 15.11 -4.42 15.52
C ILE A 131 16.49 -5.03 15.46
N PRO A 132 16.66 -6.32 15.86
CA PRO A 132 17.96 -6.97 15.77
C PRO A 132 18.44 -7.02 14.31
N GLY A 133 19.72 -6.70 14.06
CA GLY A 133 20.27 -6.62 12.69
C GLY A 133 20.11 -7.90 11.87
N GLN A 134 20.03 -9.07 12.52
CA GLN A 134 19.75 -10.35 11.87
C GLN A 134 18.29 -10.49 11.36
N MET A 135 17.38 -9.58 11.75
CA MET A 135 16.00 -9.49 11.26
C MET A 135 15.83 -8.42 10.17
N GLU A 136 16.90 -7.70 9.86
CA GLU A 136 16.89 -6.79 8.71
C GLU A 136 17.07 -7.64 7.44
N GLU A 137 16.03 -7.68 6.61
CA GLU A 137 16.14 -8.33 5.30
C GLU A 137 16.77 -7.36 4.30
N GLU A 138 17.80 -7.84 3.60
CA GLU A 138 18.32 -7.17 2.43
C GLU A 138 17.37 -7.39 1.23
N PHE A 139 17.37 -6.44 0.29
CA PHE A 139 16.63 -6.58 -0.95
C PHE A 139 17.37 -7.55 -1.89
N ASP A 140 17.06 -8.84 -1.77
CA ASP A 140 17.74 -9.95 -2.45
C ASP A 140 16.83 -10.72 -3.43
N VAL A 141 15.77 -10.07 -3.95
CA VAL A 141 14.77 -10.70 -4.82
C VAL A 141 15.38 -11.43 -6.02
N ALA A 142 16.42 -10.84 -6.64
CA ALA A 142 17.08 -11.45 -7.79
C ALA A 142 17.82 -12.75 -7.39
N ASP A 143 18.51 -12.73 -6.27
CA ASP A 143 19.27 -13.89 -5.78
C ASP A 143 18.34 -15.01 -5.35
N ARG A 144 17.26 -14.70 -4.65
CA ARG A 144 16.20 -15.67 -4.30
C ARG A 144 15.54 -16.27 -5.53
N PHE A 145 15.23 -15.46 -6.54
CA PHE A 145 14.63 -15.93 -7.77
C PHE A 145 15.55 -16.91 -8.53
N ILE A 146 16.81 -16.54 -8.67
CA ILE A 146 17.82 -17.39 -9.33
C ILE A 146 18.07 -18.66 -8.50
N GLY A 147 18.17 -18.53 -7.17
CA GLY A 147 18.32 -19.66 -6.26
C GLY A 147 17.17 -20.66 -6.36
N ALA A 148 15.93 -20.16 -6.44
CA ALA A 148 14.76 -21.01 -6.64
C ALA A 148 14.78 -21.74 -7.99
N ILE A 149 15.18 -21.08 -9.09
CA ILE A 149 15.36 -21.75 -10.40
C ILE A 149 16.40 -22.87 -10.34
N ARG A 150 17.46 -22.69 -9.56
CA ARG A 150 18.53 -23.68 -9.38
C ARG A 150 18.19 -24.77 -8.37
N GLY A 151 17.08 -24.64 -7.64
CA GLY A 151 16.73 -25.54 -6.56
C GLY A 151 17.61 -25.40 -5.31
N GLU A 152 18.26 -24.25 -5.14
CA GLU A 152 19.12 -23.92 -4.00
C GLU A 152 18.35 -23.30 -2.84
N THR A 153 17.20 -22.68 -3.14
CA THR A 153 16.28 -22.06 -2.18
C THR A 153 14.84 -22.44 -2.49
N ASP A 154 13.98 -22.45 -1.48
CA ASP A 154 12.54 -22.56 -1.68
C ASP A 154 11.99 -21.32 -2.36
N VAL A 155 10.89 -21.49 -3.10
CA VAL A 155 10.11 -20.35 -3.62
C VAL A 155 9.55 -19.60 -2.41
N SER A 156 10.16 -18.49 -2.06
CA SER A 156 9.69 -17.63 -1.00
C SER A 156 8.97 -16.43 -1.59
N HIS A 157 7.81 -16.15 -1.11
CA HIS A 157 7.03 -14.92 -1.29
C HIS A 157 6.79 -14.38 -2.71
N THR A 158 5.58 -13.94 -2.86
CA THR A 158 4.93 -13.34 -4.00
C THR A 158 4.89 -14.28 -5.19
N THR A 159 4.09 -15.34 -5.02
CA THR A 159 3.67 -16.19 -6.12
C THR A 159 2.65 -15.46 -7.00
N PHE A 160 2.38 -15.97 -8.20
CA PHE A 160 1.33 -15.41 -9.05
C PHE A 160 -0.06 -15.52 -8.42
N GLU A 161 -0.31 -16.57 -7.63
CA GLU A 161 -1.56 -16.75 -6.87
C GLU A 161 -1.74 -15.67 -5.79
N GLU A 162 -0.66 -15.29 -5.13
CA GLU A 162 -0.68 -14.14 -4.23
C GLU A 162 -0.87 -12.84 -5.01
N GLY A 163 -0.22 -12.72 -6.17
CA GLY A 163 -0.36 -11.60 -7.09
C GLY A 163 -1.81 -11.33 -7.48
N VAL A 164 -2.58 -12.39 -7.75
CA VAL A 164 -4.03 -12.26 -8.05
C VAL A 164 -4.76 -11.57 -6.92
N LYS A 165 -4.52 -11.95 -5.66
CA LYS A 165 -5.25 -11.41 -4.49
C LYS A 165 -5.10 -9.89 -4.34
N TYR A 166 -3.89 -9.35 -4.52
CA TYR A 166 -3.73 -7.90 -4.40
C TYR A 166 -4.14 -7.15 -5.67
N MET A 167 -4.16 -7.81 -6.83
CA MET A 167 -4.78 -7.24 -8.02
C MET A 167 -6.31 -7.18 -7.89
N GLU A 168 -6.95 -8.24 -7.40
CA GLU A 168 -8.38 -8.23 -7.06
C GLU A 168 -8.71 -7.12 -6.05
N PHE A 169 -7.87 -6.92 -5.03
CA PHE A 169 -8.04 -5.83 -4.08
C PHE A 169 -8.01 -4.47 -4.76
N THR A 170 -7.04 -4.21 -5.66
CA THR A 170 -6.97 -2.91 -6.36
C THR A 170 -8.17 -2.70 -7.29
N GLU A 171 -8.65 -3.74 -7.94
CA GLU A 171 -9.86 -3.69 -8.76
C GLU A 171 -11.11 -3.44 -7.91
N ALA A 172 -11.27 -4.16 -6.79
CA ALA A 172 -12.37 -3.96 -5.86
C ALA A 172 -12.41 -2.53 -5.29
N VAL A 173 -11.25 -1.94 -4.97
CA VAL A 173 -11.15 -0.52 -4.56
C VAL A 173 -11.65 0.41 -5.66
N SER A 174 -11.28 0.14 -6.92
CA SER A 174 -11.75 0.93 -8.07
C SER A 174 -13.27 0.82 -8.25
N ILE A 175 -13.80 -0.40 -8.17
CA ILE A 175 -15.25 -0.68 -8.27
C ILE A 175 -16.00 0.03 -7.13
N SER A 176 -15.55 -0.16 -5.90
CA SER A 176 -16.15 0.45 -4.71
C SER A 176 -16.21 1.97 -4.82
N SER A 177 -15.11 2.60 -5.17
CA SER A 177 -15.03 4.06 -5.34
C SER A 177 -15.95 4.57 -6.45
N LYS A 178 -16.10 3.81 -7.53
CA LYS A 178 -16.93 4.17 -8.68
C LYS A 178 -18.42 4.10 -8.38
N TYR A 179 -18.85 3.08 -7.65
CA TYR A 179 -20.28 2.81 -7.41
C TYR A 179 -20.75 3.21 -6.02
N GLY A 180 -19.83 3.52 -5.09
CA GLY A 180 -20.16 3.88 -3.71
C GLY A 180 -20.66 2.69 -2.87
N GLU A 181 -20.22 1.49 -3.20
CA GLU A 181 -20.67 0.23 -2.58
C GLU A 181 -19.50 -0.49 -1.92
N THR A 182 -19.80 -1.29 -0.90
CA THR A 182 -18.83 -2.24 -0.36
C THR A 182 -18.73 -3.42 -1.31
N ILE A 183 -17.51 -3.86 -1.61
CA ILE A 183 -17.21 -4.97 -2.50
C ILE A 183 -16.63 -6.12 -1.70
N ASP A 184 -17.23 -7.28 -1.81
CA ASP A 184 -16.73 -8.51 -1.21
C ASP A 184 -15.59 -9.11 -2.04
N LEU A 185 -14.66 -9.79 -1.38
CA LEU A 185 -13.51 -10.47 -1.98
C LEU A 185 -13.51 -11.96 -1.62
N PRO A 186 -13.05 -12.85 -2.54
CA PRO A 186 -12.51 -12.57 -3.89
C PRO A 186 -13.59 -12.09 -4.89
N LEU A 187 -13.15 -11.45 -5.99
CA LEU A 187 -14.02 -10.98 -7.08
C LEU A 187 -14.57 -12.12 -7.91
#